data_27747246393bd3bbbd7092287ea6bdbe
#
_entry.id   27747246393bd3bbbd7092287ea6bdbe
#
_cell.length_a   1.000
_cell.length_b   1.000
_cell.length_c   1.000
_cell.angle_alpha   90.00
_cell.angle_beta   90.00
_cell.angle_gamma   90.00
#
_symmetry.space_group_name_H-M   'P 1'
#
loop_
_entity.id
_entity.type
_entity.pdbx_description
1 polymer ?
#
loop_
_entity_poly.entity_id
_entity_poly.type
_entity_poly.pdbx_seq_one_letter_code
_entity_poly.pdbx_strand_id
1 'polypeptide(L)'
;MDFLPVTYKEMKERGWDRPDFVYVCGDAYVDHPSFGAAIICRILERNGYKVCFLPQPDWKNAESFNVFGEPKLAFLVSSGNIDSMVNHYTVAKKRRTVDLYSPGGQAGLRPDRADIVYLSLIHI
;
A
#
# COMPACT_ATOMS: atom_id res chain seq x y z
N MET A 1 -16.26 -1.73 -13.32
CA MET A 1 -14.80 -1.69 -13.19
C MET A 1 -14.42 -2.33 -11.88
N ASP A 2 -13.62 -3.37 -11.92
CA ASP A 2 -13.23 -4.11 -10.74
C ASP A 2 -12.17 -3.37 -9.93
N PHE A 3 -12.17 -3.59 -8.62
CA PHE A 3 -11.09 -3.10 -7.78
C PHE A 3 -9.78 -3.82 -8.12
N LEU A 4 -8.67 -3.14 -7.84
CA LEU A 4 -7.35 -3.75 -8.01
C LEU A 4 -7.19 -4.93 -7.03
N PRO A 5 -6.45 -6.00 -7.42
CA PRO A 5 -6.19 -7.10 -6.51
C PRO A 5 -5.40 -6.65 -5.28
N VAL A 6 -5.91 -6.97 -4.10
CA VAL A 6 -5.22 -6.73 -2.82
C VAL A 6 -4.82 -8.03 -2.14
N THR A 7 -5.26 -9.18 -2.67
CA THR A 7 -4.88 -10.50 -2.19
C THR A 7 -4.38 -11.36 -3.34
N TYR A 8 -3.60 -12.40 -3.00
CA TYR A 8 -3.14 -13.37 -3.99
C TYR A 8 -4.32 -14.05 -4.70
N LYS A 9 -5.39 -14.36 -3.97
CA LYS A 9 -6.60 -14.97 -4.52
C LYS A 9 -7.23 -14.08 -5.59
N GLU A 10 -7.38 -12.79 -5.32
CA GLU A 10 -7.96 -11.84 -6.27
C GLU A 10 -7.09 -11.72 -7.53
N MET A 11 -5.77 -11.75 -7.38
CA MET A 11 -4.85 -11.76 -8.51
C MET A 11 -5.05 -13.00 -9.38
N LYS A 12 -5.17 -14.17 -8.77
CA LYS A 12 -5.40 -15.43 -9.48
C LYS A 12 -6.77 -15.47 -10.16
N GLU A 13 -7.79 -14.87 -9.56
CA GLU A 13 -9.12 -14.77 -10.16
C GLU A 13 -9.11 -13.97 -11.48
N ARG A 14 -8.18 -13.02 -11.63
CA ARG A 14 -7.97 -12.30 -12.88
C ARG A 14 -7.16 -13.09 -13.91
N GLY A 15 -6.70 -14.29 -13.57
CA GLY A 15 -5.87 -15.11 -14.44
C GLY A 15 -4.41 -14.68 -14.48
N TRP A 16 -3.97 -13.89 -13.53
CA TRP A 16 -2.58 -13.45 -13.47
C TRP A 16 -1.73 -14.40 -12.63
N ASP A 17 -0.60 -14.81 -13.17
CA ASP A 17 0.38 -15.60 -12.42
C ASP A 17 1.31 -14.72 -11.61
N ARG A 18 1.58 -13.51 -12.11
CA ARG A 18 2.56 -12.58 -11.54
C ARG A 18 2.21 -11.15 -11.94
N PRO A 19 2.25 -10.19 -11.01
CA PRO A 19 1.99 -8.80 -11.37
C PRO A 19 3.21 -8.17 -12.05
N ASP A 20 2.98 -7.13 -12.85
CA ASP A 20 4.05 -6.30 -13.38
C ASP A 20 4.55 -5.34 -12.29
N PHE A 21 3.63 -4.78 -11.52
CA PHE A 21 3.93 -3.89 -10.41
C PHE A 21 3.18 -4.30 -9.16
N VAL A 22 3.83 -4.15 -8.00
CA VAL A 22 3.19 -4.21 -6.69
C VAL A 22 3.29 -2.82 -6.07
N TYR A 23 2.16 -2.19 -5.81
CA TYR A 23 2.11 -0.87 -5.20
C TYR A 23 1.93 -1.00 -3.69
N VAL A 24 2.94 -0.61 -2.92
CA VAL A 24 2.94 -0.68 -1.46
C VAL A 24 2.58 0.71 -0.92
N CYS A 25 1.54 0.79 -0.10
CA CYS A 25 1.04 2.06 0.40
C CYS A 25 0.83 2.05 1.91
N GLY A 26 1.09 3.18 2.54
CA GLY A 26 0.82 3.37 3.97
C GLY A 26 -0.65 3.61 4.30
N ASP A 27 -1.49 3.87 3.29
CA ASP A 27 -2.94 4.03 3.46
C ASP A 27 -3.69 2.74 3.18
N ALA A 28 -4.90 2.62 3.70
CA ALA A 28 -5.85 1.59 3.26
C ALA A 28 -6.23 1.84 1.80
N TYR A 29 -6.62 0.79 1.10
CA TYR A 29 -7.00 0.93 -0.31
C TYR A 29 -8.34 1.67 -0.44
N VAL A 30 -8.31 2.79 -1.16
CA VAL A 30 -9.50 3.55 -1.55
C VAL A 30 -9.36 3.91 -3.03
N ASP A 31 -10.25 3.37 -3.86
CA ASP A 31 -10.22 3.62 -5.30
C ASP A 31 -11.00 4.89 -5.63
N HIS A 32 -10.41 6.04 -5.27
CA HIS A 32 -11.02 7.34 -5.44
C HIS A 32 -9.99 8.35 -5.95
N PRO A 33 -10.37 9.28 -6.84
CA PRO A 33 -9.43 10.24 -7.44
C PRO A 33 -8.71 11.16 -6.46
N SER A 34 -9.19 11.30 -5.23
CA SER A 34 -8.49 12.08 -4.20
C SER A 34 -7.28 11.34 -3.61
N PHE A 35 -7.12 10.06 -3.91
CA PHE A 35 -5.99 9.26 -3.43
C PHE A 35 -5.00 9.03 -4.57
N GLY A 36 -3.77 9.54 -4.40
CA GLY A 36 -2.73 9.44 -5.42
C GLY A 36 -2.42 8.00 -5.83
N ALA A 37 -2.47 7.06 -4.89
CA ALA A 37 -2.26 5.65 -5.17
C ALA A 37 -3.27 5.12 -6.20
N ALA A 38 -4.55 5.45 -6.04
CA ALA A 38 -5.58 5.01 -6.97
C ALA A 38 -5.34 5.58 -8.37
N ILE A 39 -4.99 6.85 -8.47
CA ILE A 39 -4.70 7.51 -9.75
C ILE A 39 -3.56 6.81 -10.47
N ILE A 40 -2.44 6.62 -9.78
CA ILE A 40 -1.24 6.00 -10.36
C ILE A 40 -1.52 4.58 -10.82
N CYS A 41 -2.15 3.77 -9.98
CA CYS A 41 -2.45 2.38 -10.30
C CYS A 41 -3.42 2.25 -11.48
N ARG A 42 -4.43 3.12 -11.55
CA ARG A 42 -5.38 3.11 -12.67
C ARG A 42 -4.75 3.54 -13.98
N ILE A 43 -3.83 4.49 -13.95
CA ILE A 43 -3.07 4.88 -15.14
C ILE A 43 -2.23 3.71 -15.66
N LEU A 44 -1.54 3.00 -14.76
CA LEU A 44 -0.76 1.83 -15.14
C LEU A 44 -1.65 0.73 -15.71
N GLU A 45 -2.78 0.47 -15.10
CA GLU A 45 -3.72 -0.54 -15.57
C GLU A 45 -4.25 -0.21 -16.97
N ARG A 46 -4.57 1.06 -17.23
CA ARG A 46 -5.01 1.51 -18.56
C ARG A 46 -3.97 1.31 -19.65
N ASN A 47 -2.70 1.33 -19.28
CA ASN A 47 -1.59 1.10 -20.21
C ASN A 47 -1.22 -0.38 -20.35
N GLY A 48 -2.05 -1.28 -19.84
CA GLY A 48 -1.90 -2.70 -20.02
C GLY A 48 -1.03 -3.41 -18.98
N TYR A 49 -0.61 -2.72 -17.93
CA TYR A 49 0.18 -3.33 -16.86
C TYR A 49 -0.71 -4.04 -15.86
N LYS A 50 -0.20 -5.13 -15.30
CA LYS A 50 -0.86 -5.87 -14.23
C LYS A 50 -0.38 -5.32 -12.90
N VAL A 51 -1.27 -4.64 -12.19
CA VAL A 51 -0.95 -3.96 -10.92
C VAL A 51 -1.68 -4.61 -9.77
N CYS A 52 -0.95 -5.01 -8.75
CA CYS A 52 -1.51 -5.46 -7.47
C CYS A 52 -1.24 -4.40 -6.40
N PHE A 53 -2.15 -4.24 -5.47
CA PHE A 53 -2.08 -3.23 -4.44
C PHE A 53 -1.87 -3.87 -3.07
N LEU A 54 -0.89 -3.40 -2.32
CA LEU A 54 -0.55 -3.90 -1.00
C LEU A 54 -0.76 -2.78 0.03
N PRO A 55 -1.99 -2.61 0.56
CA PRO A 55 -2.28 -1.55 1.52
C PRO A 55 -1.82 -1.93 2.91
N GLN A 56 -1.13 -1.03 3.57
CA GLN A 56 -0.70 -1.18 4.96
C GLN A 56 -0.20 -2.60 5.29
N PRO A 57 0.85 -3.10 4.60
CA PRO A 57 1.37 -4.42 4.95
C PRO A 57 1.88 -4.44 6.39
N ASP A 58 1.90 -5.61 7.01
CA ASP A 58 2.40 -5.75 8.37
C ASP A 58 3.90 -5.42 8.41
N TRP A 59 4.21 -4.21 8.85
CA TRP A 59 5.59 -3.72 8.86
C TRP A 59 6.49 -4.42 9.90
N LYS A 60 5.88 -5.24 10.75
CA LYS A 60 6.61 -6.08 11.71
C LYS A 60 6.96 -7.46 11.16
N ASN A 61 6.50 -7.78 9.95
CA ASN A 61 6.70 -9.08 9.32
C ASN A 61 7.06 -8.90 7.84
N ALA A 62 8.31 -9.20 7.49
CA ALA A 62 8.78 -9.06 6.11
C ALA A 62 8.01 -9.93 5.11
N GLU A 63 7.47 -11.06 5.53
CA GLU A 63 6.72 -11.95 4.64
C GLU A 63 5.43 -11.33 4.12
N SER A 64 4.86 -10.34 4.84
CA SER A 64 3.66 -9.65 4.38
C SER A 64 3.89 -8.88 3.07
N PHE A 65 5.13 -8.58 2.72
CA PHE A 65 5.51 -7.90 1.47
C PHE A 65 5.64 -8.87 0.30
N ASN A 66 5.60 -10.17 0.55
CA ASN A 66 5.77 -11.20 -0.49
C ASN A 66 4.46 -11.88 -0.87
N VAL A 67 3.32 -11.25 -0.57
CA VAL A 67 1.99 -11.82 -0.82
C VAL A 67 1.78 -12.14 -2.29
N PHE A 68 2.24 -11.28 -3.20
CA PHE A 68 2.13 -11.46 -4.64
C PHE A 68 3.37 -12.06 -5.29
N GLY A 69 4.40 -12.36 -4.52
CA GLY A 69 5.70 -12.75 -5.05
C GLY A 69 6.47 -11.55 -5.60
N GLU A 70 7.53 -11.83 -6.32
CA GLU A 70 8.35 -10.79 -6.94
C GLU A 70 7.66 -10.23 -8.19
N PRO A 71 7.43 -8.91 -8.29
CA PRO A 71 6.84 -8.34 -9.50
C PRO A 71 7.81 -8.40 -10.68
N LYS A 72 7.26 -8.43 -11.91
CA LYS A 72 8.08 -8.45 -13.11
C LYS A 72 8.94 -7.22 -13.29
N LEU A 73 8.40 -6.04 -12.97
CA LEU A 73 9.06 -4.78 -13.25
C LEU A 73 9.55 -4.09 -11.98
N ALA A 74 8.68 -3.84 -11.01
CA ALA A 74 9.09 -3.12 -9.82
C ALA A 74 8.06 -3.17 -8.69
N PHE A 75 8.55 -2.89 -7.47
CA PHE A 75 7.71 -2.40 -6.38
C PHE A 75 7.62 -0.89 -6.48
N LEU A 76 6.42 -0.35 -6.23
CA LEU A 76 6.21 1.09 -6.10
C LEU A 76 5.82 1.35 -4.65
N VAL A 77 6.49 2.27 -4.00
CA VAL A 77 6.31 2.49 -2.55
C VAL A 77 5.86 3.91 -2.29
N SER A 78 4.81 4.06 -1.49
CA SER A 78 4.29 5.36 -1.07
C SER A 78 3.93 5.33 0.41
N SER A 79 4.17 6.45 1.11
CA SER A 79 3.74 6.59 2.50
C SER A 79 2.23 6.80 2.62
N GLY A 80 1.57 7.21 1.53
CA GLY A 80 0.15 7.53 1.49
C GLY A 80 -0.10 9.02 1.30
N ASN A 81 -1.34 9.45 1.53
CA ASN A 81 -1.73 10.85 1.33
C ASN A 81 -1.12 11.81 2.35
N ILE A 82 -0.89 11.33 3.57
CA ILE A 82 -0.27 12.11 4.65
C ILE A 82 0.94 11.34 5.16
N ASP A 83 2.04 12.07 5.38
CA ASP A 83 3.21 11.48 6.01
C ASP A 83 2.84 10.84 7.36
N SER A 84 3.36 9.66 7.61
CA SER A 84 3.01 8.89 8.82
C SER A 84 3.33 9.65 10.12
N MET A 85 4.45 10.38 10.14
CA MET A 85 4.80 11.18 11.31
C MET A 85 3.77 12.27 11.56
N VAL A 86 3.32 12.96 10.51
CA VAL A 86 2.30 14.00 10.62
C VAL A 86 0.97 13.40 11.08
N ASN A 87 0.60 12.25 10.53
CA ASN A 87 -0.67 11.60 10.87
C ASN A 87 -0.68 10.97 12.26
N HIS A 88 0.47 10.48 12.75
CA HIS A 88 0.55 9.82 14.05
C HIS A 88 0.63 10.77 15.24
N TYR A 89 1.04 12.01 15.02
CA TYR A 89 1.29 12.96 16.11
C TYR A 89 0.46 14.24 15.95
N THR A 90 0.10 14.83 17.06
CA THR A 90 -0.58 16.13 17.09
C THR A 90 0.44 17.27 16.95
N VAL A 91 -0.06 18.52 16.83
CA VAL A 91 0.80 19.71 16.83
C VAL A 91 1.66 19.78 18.10
N ALA A 92 1.15 19.27 19.23
CA ALA A 92 1.89 19.20 20.50
C ALA A 92 2.83 17.98 20.56
N LYS A 93 3.03 17.26 19.44
CA LYS A 93 3.87 16.06 19.32
C LYS A 93 3.39 14.89 20.18
N LYS A 94 2.10 14.86 20.50
CA LYS A 94 1.47 13.72 21.17
C LYS A 94 0.93 12.74 20.14
N ARG A 95 1.11 11.44 20.39
CA ARG A 95 0.64 10.42 19.46
C ARG A 95 -0.88 10.44 19.35
N ARG A 96 -1.39 10.43 18.12
CA ARG A 96 -2.83 10.38 17.88
C ARG A 96 -3.38 8.99 18.19
N THR A 97 -4.61 8.93 18.65
CA THR A 97 -5.31 7.65 18.93
C THR A 97 -6.12 7.14 17.75
N VAL A 98 -6.34 8.00 16.74
CA VAL A 98 -7.14 7.67 15.56
C VAL A 98 -6.32 7.95 14.30
N ASP A 99 -6.35 7.01 13.34
CA ASP A 99 -5.75 7.18 12.02
C ASP A 99 -6.87 7.13 10.97
N LEU A 100 -7.20 8.31 10.40
CA LEU A 100 -8.28 8.44 9.42
C LEU A 100 -8.02 7.70 8.12
N TYR A 101 -6.76 7.36 7.83
CA TYR A 101 -6.36 6.66 6.60
C TYR A 101 -6.20 5.16 6.79
N SER A 102 -6.59 4.64 7.95
CA SER A 102 -6.56 3.21 8.25
C SER A 102 -7.98 2.66 8.43
N PRO A 103 -8.18 1.35 8.23
CA PRO A 103 -9.49 0.73 8.39
C PRO A 103 -10.04 0.96 9.79
N GLY A 104 -11.29 1.43 9.88
CA GLY A 104 -11.95 1.70 11.16
C GLY A 104 -11.31 2.82 11.97
N GLY A 105 -10.43 3.62 11.39
CA GLY A 105 -9.71 4.68 12.11
C GLY A 105 -8.68 4.16 13.10
N GLN A 106 -8.28 2.89 13.00
CA GLN A 106 -7.35 2.27 13.95
C GLN A 106 -5.93 2.79 13.79
N ALA A 107 -5.37 3.38 14.86
CA ALA A 107 -3.99 3.83 14.87
C ALA A 107 -3.02 2.65 15.02
N GLY A 108 -1.78 2.86 14.59
CA GLY A 108 -0.71 1.86 14.76
C GLY A 108 -0.59 0.84 13.65
N LEU A 109 -1.45 0.88 12.61
CA LEU A 109 -1.38 -0.04 11.48
C LEU A 109 -0.25 0.30 10.51
N ARG A 110 0.30 1.50 10.59
CA ARG A 110 1.45 1.92 9.77
C ARG A 110 2.61 2.38 10.64
N PRO A 111 3.87 2.24 10.17
CA PRO A 111 5.02 2.76 10.89
C PRO A 111 5.12 4.28 10.78
N ASP A 112 5.85 4.92 11.70
CA ASP A 112 6.05 6.36 11.69
C ASP A 112 6.75 6.85 10.41
N ARG A 113 7.64 6.03 9.85
CA ARG A 113 8.37 6.35 8.62
C ARG A 113 8.16 5.22 7.61
N ALA A 114 6.96 5.22 7.01
CA ALA A 114 6.51 4.14 6.15
C ALA A 114 7.46 3.86 4.98
N ASP A 115 7.92 4.89 4.27
CA ASP A 115 8.79 4.69 3.12
C ASP A 115 10.07 3.95 3.49
N ILE A 116 10.73 4.39 4.57
CA ILE A 116 11.99 3.80 5.01
C ILE A 116 11.78 2.35 5.47
N VAL A 117 10.76 2.12 6.28
CA VAL A 117 10.46 0.78 6.81
C VAL A 117 10.09 -0.17 5.69
N TYR A 118 9.20 0.23 4.77
CA TYR A 118 8.76 -0.62 3.67
C TYR A 118 9.89 -0.97 2.72
N LEU A 119 10.73 0.01 2.35
CA LEU A 119 11.88 -0.26 1.50
C LEU A 119 12.88 -1.21 2.16
N SER A 120 13.12 -1.06 3.45
CA SER A 120 14.00 -1.97 4.19
C SER A 120 13.47 -3.40 4.19
N LEU A 121 12.16 -3.59 4.42
CA LEU A 121 11.54 -4.90 4.46
C LEU A 121 11.48 -5.57 3.09
N ILE A 122 11.29 -4.80 2.02
CA ILE A 122 11.32 -5.33 0.66
C ILE A 122 12.70 -5.87 0.29
N HIS A 123 13.78 -5.24 0.78
CA HIS A 123 15.14 -5.71 0.54
C HIS A 123 15.50 -6.99 1.28
N ILE A 124 14.78 -7.31 2.33
CA ILE A 124 14.98 -8.56 3.06
C ILE A 124 14.24 -9.69 2.35
#